data_8d628c158a6ba4652cf78d13e8c70c2e
#
_entry.id   8d628c158a6ba4652cf78d13e8c70c2e
#
_cell.length_a   1.000
_cell.length_b   1.000
_cell.length_c   1.000
_cell.angle_alpha   90.00
_cell.angle_beta   90.00
_cell.angle_gamma   90.00
#
_symmetry.space_group_name_H-M   'P 1'
#
loop_
_entity.id
_entity.type
_entity.pdbx_description
1 polymer ?
#
loop_
_entity_poly.entity_id
_entity_poly.type
_entity_poly.pdbx_seq_one_letter_code
_entity_poly.pdbx_strand_id
1 'polypeptide(L)'
;SRQAQRTAQDSELFHEIGLIVLFVVMVILFCCNFGIIGPVGNAISGVLFGIFGFTAYIAPIVIFLAVAFWFANEGNPTAVRKMIAGVVLFLMLGVICDLIARTAGSMEQYDIKLLYTNCSTGKKGGGILAGSICYLLLHYLETVGTVLVVLLCSLISLILVTERSFLNSMRNGGDRIRELSREDAVRRRENAQIRRQEQEERNSQREEARRIREEERRIREEE
;
A
#
# COMPACT_ATOMS: atom_id res chain seq x y z
N SER A 1 12.15 -2.98 36.68
CA SER A 1 12.20 -1.85 37.55
C SER A 1 11.71 -0.58 36.84
N ARG A 2 11.19 0.40 37.62
CA ARG A 2 10.50 1.59 37.11
C ARG A 2 11.35 2.45 36.13
N GLN A 3 12.68 2.45 36.26
CA GLN A 3 13.55 3.17 35.34
C GLN A 3 13.60 2.55 33.94
N ALA A 4 13.60 1.22 33.81
CA ALA A 4 13.60 0.54 32.54
C ALA A 4 12.28 0.73 31.78
N GLN A 5 11.16 0.84 32.51
CA GLN A 5 9.84 1.14 31.92
C GLN A 5 9.75 2.59 31.40
N ARG A 6 10.33 3.56 32.13
CA ARG A 6 10.37 4.96 31.67
C ARG A 6 11.23 5.13 30.42
N THR A 7 12.43 4.52 30.38
CA THR A 7 13.28 4.59 29.17
C THR A 7 12.65 3.91 27.96
N ALA A 8 11.91 2.83 28.12
CA ALA A 8 11.17 2.21 27.01
C ALA A 8 10.00 3.10 26.53
N GLN A 9 9.25 3.69 27.46
CA GLN A 9 8.15 4.59 27.15
C GLN A 9 8.62 5.90 26.49
N ASP A 10 9.76 6.43 26.93
CA ASP A 10 10.36 7.61 26.31
C ASP A 10 10.84 7.31 24.89
N SER A 11 11.41 6.12 24.62
CA SER A 11 11.83 5.73 23.27
C SER A 11 10.65 5.56 22.31
N GLU A 12 9.53 5.00 22.75
CA GLU A 12 8.30 4.89 21.93
C GLU A 12 7.74 6.26 21.57
N LEU A 13 7.69 7.19 22.54
CA LEU A 13 7.24 8.56 22.31
C LEU A 13 8.16 9.30 21.31
N PHE A 14 9.47 9.13 21.41
CA PHE A 14 10.40 9.73 20.43
C PHE A 14 10.21 9.18 19.02
N HIS A 15 9.90 7.89 18.86
CA HIS A 15 9.60 7.30 17.55
C HIS A 15 8.29 7.84 16.97
N GLU A 16 7.23 7.96 17.77
CA GLU A 16 5.95 8.53 17.32
C GLU A 16 6.08 9.99 16.91
N ILE A 17 6.73 10.81 17.74
CA ILE A 17 6.98 12.22 17.42
C ILE A 17 7.85 12.33 16.16
N GLY A 18 8.89 11.50 16.05
CA GLY A 18 9.76 11.45 14.87
C GLY A 18 9.01 11.13 13.58
N LEU A 19 8.06 10.18 13.61
CA LEU A 19 7.23 9.85 12.46
C LEU A 19 6.27 10.99 12.08
N ILE A 20 5.70 11.70 13.05
CA ILE A 20 4.83 12.85 12.79
C ILE A 20 5.63 13.99 12.15
N VAL A 21 6.80 14.31 12.70
CA VAL A 21 7.69 15.34 12.14
C VAL A 21 8.13 14.96 10.72
N LEU A 22 8.53 13.69 10.51
CA LEU A 22 8.89 13.18 9.20
C LEU A 22 7.72 13.32 8.22
N PHE A 23 6.51 12.97 8.63
CA PHE A 23 5.31 13.11 7.79
C PHE A 23 5.11 14.56 7.34
N VAL A 24 5.17 15.51 8.29
CA VAL A 24 5.03 16.93 7.97
C VAL A 24 6.11 17.40 6.99
N VAL A 25 7.37 17.01 7.23
CA VAL A 25 8.49 17.32 6.32
C VAL A 25 8.25 16.75 4.93
N MET A 26 7.79 15.49 4.82
CA MET A 26 7.52 14.86 3.52
C MET A 26 6.35 15.52 2.77
N VAL A 27 5.32 15.97 3.49
CA VAL A 27 4.21 16.75 2.90
C VAL A 27 4.73 18.10 2.37
N ILE A 28 5.60 18.78 3.12
CA ILE A 28 6.21 20.04 2.66
C ILE A 28 7.06 19.80 1.39
N LEU A 29 7.90 18.75 1.37
CA LEU A 29 8.71 18.39 0.21
C LEU A 29 7.84 18.05 -1.01
N PHE A 30 6.76 17.33 -0.79
CA PHE A 30 5.77 17.03 -1.83
C PHE A 30 5.15 18.32 -2.40
N CYS A 31 4.71 19.25 -1.55
CA CYS A 31 4.19 20.55 -1.98
C CYS A 31 5.23 21.40 -2.71
N CYS A 32 6.52 21.34 -2.32
CA CYS A 32 7.62 22.00 -3.03
C CYS A 32 7.72 21.54 -4.49
N ASN A 33 7.55 20.24 -4.75
CA ASN A 33 7.66 19.67 -6.10
C ASN A 33 6.59 20.21 -7.07
N PHE A 34 5.45 20.64 -6.54
CA PHE A 34 4.36 21.27 -7.32
C PHE A 34 4.45 22.80 -7.39
N GLY A 35 5.52 23.38 -6.83
CA GLY A 35 5.73 24.84 -6.88
C GLY A 35 4.80 25.67 -6.00
N ILE A 36 4.13 25.04 -5.02
CA ILE A 36 3.13 25.70 -4.16
C ILE A 36 3.79 26.63 -3.13
N ILE A 37 5.05 26.33 -2.72
CA ILE A 37 5.74 27.00 -1.60
C ILE A 37 6.60 28.21 -2.06
N GLY A 38 6.46 28.65 -3.30
CA GLY A 38 7.16 29.83 -3.79
C GLY A 38 8.66 29.60 -4.07
N PRO A 39 9.52 30.67 -4.05
CA PRO A 39 10.92 30.57 -4.52
C PRO A 39 11.77 29.56 -3.75
N VAL A 40 11.61 29.50 -2.43
CA VAL A 40 12.34 28.53 -1.57
C VAL A 40 11.92 27.09 -1.91
N GLY A 41 10.62 26.85 -2.08
CA GLY A 41 10.12 25.55 -2.50
C GLY A 41 10.65 25.15 -3.88
N ASN A 42 10.76 26.07 -4.80
CA ASN A 42 11.34 25.82 -6.13
C ASN A 42 12.83 25.44 -6.07
N ALA A 43 13.61 26.05 -5.17
CA ALA A 43 15.01 25.69 -4.96
C ALA A 43 15.12 24.26 -4.40
N ILE A 44 14.32 23.92 -3.39
CA ILE A 44 14.28 22.57 -2.79
C ILE A 44 13.83 21.54 -3.85
N SER A 45 12.78 21.86 -4.61
CA SER A 45 12.30 21.06 -5.72
C SER A 45 13.41 20.80 -6.75
N GLY A 46 14.16 21.85 -7.14
CA GLY A 46 15.30 21.71 -8.04
C GLY A 46 16.33 20.71 -7.56
N VAL A 47 16.64 20.70 -6.26
CA VAL A 47 17.54 19.70 -5.65
C VAL A 47 16.94 18.30 -5.74
N LEU A 48 15.67 18.13 -5.40
CA LEU A 48 15.00 16.83 -5.45
C LEU A 48 14.95 16.28 -6.89
N PHE A 49 14.62 17.12 -7.87
CA PHE A 49 14.64 16.73 -9.28
C PHE A 49 16.06 16.46 -9.79
N GLY A 50 17.05 17.19 -9.31
CA GLY A 50 18.46 16.91 -9.61
C GLY A 50 18.91 15.54 -9.13
N ILE A 51 18.47 15.11 -7.94
CA ILE A 51 18.85 13.82 -7.34
C ILE A 51 18.02 12.67 -7.90
N PHE A 52 16.68 12.80 -7.88
CA PHE A 52 15.72 11.74 -8.20
C PHE A 52 15.13 11.84 -9.61
N GLY A 53 15.35 12.95 -10.33
CA GLY A 53 14.71 13.18 -11.61
C GLY A 53 13.19 13.21 -11.53
N PHE A 54 12.52 12.67 -12.52
CA PHE A 54 11.05 12.62 -12.56
C PHE A 54 10.43 11.89 -11.37
N THR A 55 11.13 10.90 -10.79
CA THR A 55 10.66 10.19 -9.59
C THR A 55 10.66 11.05 -8.33
N ALA A 56 11.20 12.29 -8.37
CA ALA A 56 11.11 13.25 -7.28
C ALA A 56 9.66 13.57 -6.86
N TYR A 57 8.69 13.46 -7.76
CA TYR A 57 7.28 13.64 -7.42
C TYR A 57 6.77 12.64 -6.39
N ILE A 58 7.23 11.40 -6.49
CA ILE A 58 6.80 10.30 -5.60
C ILE A 58 7.84 10.01 -4.50
N ALA A 59 9.07 10.52 -4.62
CA ALA A 59 10.15 10.28 -3.68
C ALA A 59 9.78 10.57 -2.22
N PRO A 60 9.16 11.71 -1.85
CA PRO A 60 8.79 11.98 -0.47
C PRO A 60 7.84 10.91 0.10
N ILE A 61 6.89 10.44 -0.70
CA ILE A 61 5.93 9.41 -0.29
C ILE A 61 6.65 8.07 -0.07
N VAL A 62 7.52 7.68 -1.02
CA VAL A 62 8.28 6.42 -0.95
C VAL A 62 9.23 6.42 0.24
N ILE A 63 9.93 7.54 0.48
CA ILE A 63 10.85 7.68 1.63
C ILE A 63 10.07 7.58 2.95
N PHE A 64 8.93 8.28 3.06
CA PHE A 64 8.09 8.18 4.26
C PHE A 64 7.64 6.75 4.52
N LEU A 65 7.11 6.07 3.49
CA LEU A 65 6.67 4.68 3.61
C LEU A 65 7.82 3.73 3.97
N ALA A 66 9.01 3.94 3.40
CA ALA A 66 10.19 3.14 3.72
C ALA A 66 10.62 3.30 5.18
N VAL A 67 10.66 4.55 5.68
CA VAL A 67 11.03 4.83 7.07
C VAL A 67 9.96 4.32 8.04
N ALA A 68 8.68 4.57 7.77
CA ALA A 68 7.58 4.05 8.57
C ALA A 68 7.55 2.52 8.62
N PHE A 69 7.81 1.87 7.47
CA PHE A 69 7.93 0.42 7.38
C PHE A 69 9.14 -0.12 8.16
N TRP A 70 10.27 0.59 8.13
CA TRP A 70 11.46 0.25 8.92
C TRP A 70 11.14 0.24 10.41
N PHE A 71 10.56 1.32 10.93
CA PHE A 71 10.20 1.41 12.36
C PHE A 71 9.15 0.37 12.76
N ALA A 72 8.17 0.12 11.91
CA ALA A 72 7.12 -0.87 12.19
C ALA A 72 7.62 -2.33 12.18
N ASN A 73 8.77 -2.60 11.57
CA ASN A 73 9.30 -3.95 11.38
C ASN A 73 10.75 -4.10 11.87
N GLU A 74 11.12 -3.34 12.88
CA GLU A 74 12.46 -3.39 13.46
C GLU A 74 12.83 -4.81 13.91
N GLY A 75 14.05 -5.26 13.54
CA GLY A 75 14.53 -6.61 13.84
C GLY A 75 14.03 -7.73 12.94
N ASN A 76 13.17 -7.47 11.94
CA ASN A 76 12.67 -8.49 11.02
C ASN A 76 13.51 -8.54 9.71
N PRO A 77 14.34 -9.59 9.49
CA PRO A 77 15.19 -9.68 8.29
C PRO A 77 14.39 -9.78 6.98
N THR A 78 13.15 -10.26 7.04
CA THR A 78 12.27 -10.32 5.87
C THR A 78 11.79 -8.92 5.47
N ALA A 79 11.57 -8.04 6.45
CA ALA A 79 11.20 -6.65 6.19
C ALA A 79 12.35 -5.88 5.54
N VAL A 80 13.58 -6.08 6.00
CA VAL A 80 14.78 -5.47 5.38
C VAL A 80 14.91 -5.86 3.91
N ARG A 81 14.74 -7.15 3.58
CA ARG A 81 14.77 -7.61 2.18
C ARG A 81 13.71 -6.95 1.31
N LYS A 82 12.49 -6.80 1.80
CA LYS A 82 11.40 -6.11 1.10
C LYS A 82 11.71 -4.62 0.91
N MET A 83 12.28 -3.98 1.91
CA MET A 83 12.68 -2.59 1.83
C MET A 83 13.77 -2.39 0.77
N ILE A 84 14.81 -3.24 0.74
CA ILE A 84 15.86 -3.21 -0.29
C ILE A 84 15.22 -3.41 -1.68
N ALA A 85 14.34 -4.39 -1.83
CA ALA A 85 13.64 -4.63 -3.09
C ALA A 85 12.78 -3.41 -3.51
N GLY A 86 12.13 -2.74 -2.56
CA GLY A 86 11.40 -1.50 -2.82
C GLY A 86 12.28 -0.35 -3.29
N VAL A 87 13.46 -0.18 -2.68
CA VAL A 87 14.44 0.82 -3.11
C VAL A 87 14.97 0.50 -4.50
N VAL A 88 15.29 -0.76 -4.79
CA VAL A 88 15.73 -1.18 -6.13
C VAL A 88 14.63 -0.94 -7.16
N LEU A 89 13.37 -1.26 -6.84
CA LEU A 89 12.24 -0.99 -7.72
C LEU A 89 12.09 0.50 -8.02
N PHE A 90 12.22 1.35 -6.99
CA PHE A 90 12.17 2.80 -7.13
C PHE A 90 13.31 3.34 -8.03
N LEU A 91 14.53 2.82 -7.86
CA LEU A 91 15.67 3.17 -8.73
C LEU A 91 15.44 2.72 -10.17
N MET A 92 14.93 1.50 -10.39
CA MET A 92 14.63 1.00 -11.74
C MET A 92 13.55 1.84 -12.42
N LEU A 93 12.54 2.31 -11.66
CA LEU A 93 11.55 3.26 -12.18
C LEU A 93 12.22 4.57 -12.64
N GLY A 94 13.17 5.08 -11.87
CA GLY A 94 13.99 6.23 -12.27
C GLY A 94 14.79 5.99 -13.55
N VAL A 95 15.39 4.80 -13.69
CA VAL A 95 16.11 4.41 -14.92
C VAL A 95 15.16 4.35 -16.12
N ILE A 96 13.95 3.82 -15.95
CA ILE A 96 12.92 3.82 -17.01
C ILE A 96 12.58 5.25 -17.43
N CYS A 97 12.37 6.15 -16.45
CA CYS A 97 12.11 7.57 -16.74
C CYS A 97 13.27 8.23 -17.49
N ASP A 98 14.53 7.86 -17.15
CA ASP A 98 15.71 8.37 -17.85
C ASP A 98 15.83 7.85 -19.28
N LEU A 99 15.56 6.58 -19.51
CA LEU A 99 15.52 5.98 -20.85
C LEU A 99 14.48 6.66 -21.74
N ILE A 100 13.31 6.98 -21.21
CA ILE A 100 12.25 7.70 -21.94
C ILE A 100 12.69 9.15 -22.22
N ALA A 101 13.25 9.84 -21.25
CA ALA A 101 13.70 11.22 -21.37
C ALA A 101 15.00 11.33 -22.17
N ARG A 102 15.77 10.24 -22.32
CA ARG A 102 17.09 10.14 -22.96
C ARG A 102 18.11 11.09 -22.35
N THR A 103 18.02 11.39 -21.07
CA THR A 103 18.89 12.38 -20.40
C THR A 103 20.32 11.86 -20.33
N ALA A 104 20.53 10.63 -19.84
CA ALA A 104 21.84 10.00 -19.83
C ALA A 104 22.31 9.55 -21.22
N GLY A 105 21.39 9.09 -22.07
CA GLY A 105 21.71 8.61 -23.43
C GLY A 105 22.12 9.68 -24.42
N SER A 106 21.91 10.97 -24.11
CA SER A 106 22.38 12.09 -24.94
C SER A 106 23.78 12.60 -24.60
N MET A 107 24.44 12.01 -23.60
CA MET A 107 25.75 12.43 -23.11
C MET A 107 26.85 11.59 -23.77
N GLU A 108 27.83 12.25 -24.40
CA GLU A 108 29.02 11.56 -24.96
C GLU A 108 29.97 11.09 -23.85
N GLN A 109 30.11 11.90 -22.80
CA GLN A 109 30.90 11.58 -21.60
C GLN A 109 30.06 11.79 -20.35
N TYR A 110 30.32 10.96 -19.36
CA TYR A 110 29.64 11.07 -18.06
C TYR A 110 30.00 12.37 -17.36
N ASP A 111 29.02 13.25 -17.17
CA ASP A 111 29.14 14.47 -16.39
C ASP A 111 27.96 14.59 -15.39
N ILE A 112 28.29 14.39 -14.12
CA ILE A 112 27.32 14.43 -13.03
C ILE A 112 26.67 15.83 -12.89
N LYS A 113 27.42 16.92 -13.18
CA LYS A 113 26.88 18.28 -13.11
C LYS A 113 25.88 18.54 -14.21
N LEU A 114 26.21 18.09 -15.42
CA LEU A 114 25.31 18.22 -16.57
C LEU A 114 24.03 17.40 -16.35
N LEU A 115 24.17 16.19 -15.83
CA LEU A 115 23.03 15.31 -15.51
C LEU A 115 22.12 15.97 -14.44
N TYR A 116 22.73 16.48 -13.36
CA TYR A 116 22.00 17.22 -12.32
C TYR A 116 21.25 18.43 -12.90
N THR A 117 21.94 19.27 -13.67
CA THR A 117 21.36 20.50 -14.23
C THR A 117 20.19 20.18 -15.18
N ASN A 118 20.38 19.20 -16.06
CA ASN A 118 19.34 18.78 -17.00
C ASN A 118 18.08 18.26 -16.27
N CYS A 119 18.26 17.46 -15.22
CA CYS A 119 17.14 16.93 -14.45
C CYS A 119 16.51 18.00 -13.54
N SER A 120 17.30 18.84 -12.90
CA SER A 120 16.83 19.90 -12.00
C SER A 120 16.01 20.96 -12.74
N THR A 121 16.48 21.43 -13.91
CA THR A 121 15.79 22.45 -14.72
C THR A 121 14.68 21.89 -15.56
N GLY A 122 14.93 20.73 -16.19
CA GLY A 122 13.95 20.06 -17.08
C GLY A 122 12.85 19.29 -16.37
N LYS A 123 13.01 19.01 -15.07
CA LYS A 123 12.13 18.13 -14.26
C LYS A 123 11.86 16.80 -14.95
N LYS A 124 12.85 16.23 -15.63
CA LYS A 124 12.78 15.03 -16.45
C LYS A 124 13.98 14.13 -16.15
N GLY A 125 13.93 12.88 -16.66
CA GLY A 125 15.02 11.92 -16.49
C GLY A 125 15.05 11.22 -15.15
N GLY A 126 16.16 10.51 -14.87
CA GLY A 126 16.35 9.70 -13.66
C GLY A 126 17.06 10.42 -12.51
N GLY A 127 17.45 11.67 -12.69
CA GLY A 127 18.30 12.37 -11.72
C GLY A 127 19.72 11.80 -11.67
N ILE A 128 20.52 12.25 -10.69
CA ILE A 128 21.87 11.71 -10.51
C ILE A 128 21.83 10.21 -10.21
N LEU A 129 20.93 9.75 -9.33
CA LEU A 129 20.94 8.37 -8.85
C LEU A 129 20.62 7.40 -9.98
N ALA A 130 19.45 7.50 -10.58
CA ALA A 130 19.03 6.56 -11.62
C ALA A 130 19.66 6.86 -12.97
N GLY A 131 19.93 8.13 -13.28
CA GLY A 131 20.60 8.54 -14.51
C GLY A 131 22.06 8.04 -14.59
N SER A 132 22.80 8.03 -13.46
CA SER A 132 24.15 7.42 -13.43
C SER A 132 24.11 5.94 -13.72
N ILE A 133 23.14 5.21 -13.13
CA ILE A 133 22.92 3.79 -13.40
C ILE A 133 22.55 3.59 -14.86
N CYS A 134 21.65 4.43 -15.39
CA CYS A 134 21.23 4.38 -16.77
C CYS A 134 22.40 4.59 -17.75
N TYR A 135 23.25 5.61 -17.50
CA TYR A 135 24.43 5.87 -18.30
C TYR A 135 25.38 4.66 -18.33
N LEU A 136 25.64 4.07 -17.16
CA LEU A 136 26.52 2.92 -17.02
C LEU A 136 25.95 1.71 -17.78
N LEU A 137 24.66 1.45 -17.65
CA LEU A 137 24.00 0.36 -18.39
C LEU A 137 24.04 0.59 -19.91
N LEU A 138 23.74 1.81 -20.37
CA LEU A 138 23.78 2.17 -21.79
C LEU A 138 25.19 2.04 -22.37
N HIS A 139 26.22 2.39 -21.58
CA HIS A 139 27.60 2.31 -22.01
C HIS A 139 28.09 0.85 -22.24
N TYR A 140 27.65 -0.09 -21.40
CA TYR A 140 28.09 -1.50 -21.47
C TYR A 140 27.12 -2.42 -22.22
N LEU A 141 25.83 -2.17 -22.17
CA LEU A 141 24.82 -3.07 -22.72
C LEU A 141 24.04 -2.48 -23.90
N GLU A 142 24.36 -1.26 -24.29
CA GLU A 142 23.59 -0.50 -25.28
C GLU A 142 22.10 -0.37 -24.86
N THR A 143 21.23 0.16 -25.74
CA THR A 143 19.83 0.41 -25.41
C THR A 143 19.04 -0.86 -25.17
N VAL A 144 19.22 -1.87 -26.03
CA VAL A 144 18.42 -3.12 -25.97
C VAL A 144 18.75 -3.92 -24.72
N GLY A 145 20.04 -4.09 -24.41
CA GLY A 145 20.49 -4.79 -23.23
C GLY A 145 20.06 -4.07 -21.95
N THR A 146 20.14 -2.74 -21.92
CA THR A 146 19.70 -1.92 -20.78
C THR A 146 18.21 -2.12 -20.50
N VAL A 147 17.35 -2.05 -21.53
CA VAL A 147 15.90 -2.27 -21.38
C VAL A 147 15.60 -3.65 -20.80
N LEU A 148 16.27 -4.71 -21.33
CA LEU A 148 16.07 -6.07 -20.84
C LEU A 148 16.47 -6.21 -19.35
N VAL A 149 17.63 -5.69 -18.97
CA VAL A 149 18.10 -5.76 -17.57
C VAL A 149 17.19 -4.98 -16.65
N VAL A 150 16.77 -3.77 -17.02
CA VAL A 150 15.88 -2.94 -16.22
C VAL A 150 14.51 -3.59 -16.02
N LEU A 151 13.94 -4.18 -17.10
CA LEU A 151 12.68 -4.92 -17.00
C LEU A 151 12.81 -6.14 -16.09
N LEU A 152 13.88 -6.92 -16.25
CA LEU A 152 14.14 -8.10 -15.41
C LEU A 152 14.31 -7.72 -13.95
N CYS A 153 15.13 -6.72 -13.64
CA CYS A 153 15.33 -6.24 -12.27
C CYS A 153 14.06 -5.67 -11.66
N SER A 154 13.26 -4.91 -12.43
CA SER A 154 11.97 -4.41 -12.00
C SER A 154 11.00 -5.54 -11.67
N LEU A 155 10.94 -6.57 -12.50
CA LEU A 155 10.06 -7.72 -12.30
C LEU A 155 10.46 -8.50 -11.03
N ILE A 156 11.75 -8.79 -10.87
CA ILE A 156 12.27 -9.48 -9.67
C ILE A 156 11.97 -8.66 -8.41
N SER A 157 12.24 -7.35 -8.43
CA SER A 157 11.98 -6.46 -7.29
C SER A 157 10.50 -6.39 -6.96
N LEU A 158 9.64 -6.33 -7.97
CA LEU A 158 8.19 -6.34 -7.78
C LEU A 158 7.70 -7.64 -7.12
N ILE A 159 8.21 -8.78 -7.58
CA ILE A 159 7.91 -10.10 -6.99
C ILE A 159 8.36 -10.12 -5.53
N LEU A 160 9.59 -9.70 -5.21
CA LEU A 160 10.12 -9.69 -3.85
C LEU A 160 9.34 -8.78 -2.90
N VAL A 161 8.87 -7.63 -3.38
CA VAL A 161 8.01 -6.73 -2.60
C VAL A 161 6.65 -7.37 -2.35
N THR A 162 6.09 -8.06 -3.36
CA THR A 162 4.71 -8.57 -3.34
C THR A 162 4.59 -9.95 -2.69
N GLU A 163 5.64 -10.78 -2.75
CA GLU A 163 5.63 -12.24 -2.55
C GLU A 163 5.00 -12.78 -1.25
N ARG A 164 4.86 -11.97 -0.20
CA ARG A 164 4.20 -12.43 1.05
C ARG A 164 3.08 -11.52 1.55
N SER A 165 3.05 -10.28 1.14
CA SER A 165 2.03 -9.35 1.62
C SER A 165 0.71 -9.55 0.89
N PHE A 166 0.78 -9.79 -0.42
CA PHE A 166 -0.40 -9.98 -1.26
C PHE A 166 -1.07 -11.35 -1.03
N LEU A 167 -0.28 -12.43 -0.93
CA LEU A 167 -0.81 -13.77 -0.65
C LEU A 167 -1.42 -13.90 0.74
N ASN A 168 -0.80 -13.30 1.77
CA ASN A 168 -1.37 -13.29 3.12
C ASN A 168 -2.60 -12.37 3.21
N SER A 169 -2.61 -11.23 2.52
CA SER A 169 -3.75 -10.32 2.49
C SER A 169 -4.93 -10.92 1.72
N MET A 170 -4.68 -11.60 0.59
CA MET A 170 -5.72 -12.35 -0.14
C MET A 170 -6.24 -13.53 0.67
N ARG A 171 -5.37 -14.26 1.37
CA ARG A 171 -5.76 -15.40 2.20
C ARG A 171 -6.57 -14.95 3.41
N ASN A 172 -6.14 -13.90 4.12
CA ASN A 172 -6.89 -13.33 5.23
C ASN A 172 -8.18 -12.61 4.78
N GLY A 173 -8.19 -11.98 3.61
CA GLY A 173 -9.39 -11.41 3.01
C GLY A 173 -10.39 -12.49 2.55
N GLY A 174 -9.89 -13.56 1.95
CA GLY A 174 -10.70 -14.73 1.55
C GLY A 174 -11.31 -15.48 2.74
N ASP A 175 -10.56 -15.62 3.82
CA ASP A 175 -11.04 -16.28 5.04
C ASP A 175 -12.09 -15.42 5.77
N ARG A 176 -11.92 -14.10 5.83
CA ARG A 176 -12.96 -13.19 6.36
C ARG A 176 -14.25 -13.20 5.54
N ILE A 177 -14.16 -13.23 4.22
CA ILE A 177 -15.36 -13.32 3.36
C ILE A 177 -16.05 -14.67 3.55
N ARG A 178 -15.29 -15.76 3.71
CA ARG A 178 -15.84 -17.09 4.01
C ARG A 178 -16.48 -17.15 5.40
N GLU A 179 -15.91 -16.51 6.38
CA GLU A 179 -16.44 -16.42 7.74
C GLU A 179 -17.75 -15.64 7.77
N LEU A 180 -17.81 -14.45 7.16
CA LEU A 180 -19.02 -13.67 7.00
C LEU A 180 -20.12 -14.44 6.23
N SER A 181 -19.76 -15.14 5.16
CA SER A 181 -20.71 -15.96 4.41
C SER A 181 -21.23 -17.15 5.22
N ARG A 182 -20.43 -17.71 6.11
CA ARG A 182 -20.85 -18.78 7.03
C ARG A 182 -21.78 -18.25 8.11
N GLU A 183 -21.47 -17.13 8.71
CA GLU A 183 -22.34 -16.48 9.70
C GLU A 183 -23.70 -16.10 9.10
N ASP A 184 -23.73 -15.54 7.90
CA ASP A 184 -24.98 -15.24 7.20
C ASP A 184 -25.79 -16.51 6.87
N ALA A 185 -25.12 -17.60 6.51
CA ALA A 185 -25.77 -18.89 6.26
C ALA A 185 -26.37 -19.50 7.54
N VAL A 186 -25.66 -19.38 8.68
CA VAL A 186 -26.15 -19.82 9.99
C VAL A 186 -27.35 -18.97 10.42
N ARG A 187 -27.27 -17.65 10.35
CA ARG A 187 -28.40 -16.73 10.65
C ARG A 187 -29.64 -17.02 9.78
N ARG A 188 -29.45 -17.31 8.49
CA ARG A 188 -30.56 -17.67 7.60
C ARG A 188 -31.22 -18.99 8.02
N ARG A 189 -30.43 -19.97 8.48
CA ARG A 189 -30.97 -21.24 8.98
C ARG A 189 -31.73 -21.08 10.30
N GLU A 190 -31.19 -20.31 11.23
CA GLU A 190 -31.85 -19.98 12.49
C GLU A 190 -33.18 -19.26 12.25
N ASN A 191 -33.17 -18.21 11.42
CA ASN A 191 -34.40 -17.49 11.08
C ASN A 191 -35.43 -18.36 10.36
N ALA A 192 -34.99 -19.33 9.54
CA ALA A 192 -35.88 -20.27 8.90
C ALA A 192 -36.48 -21.28 9.89
N GLN A 193 -35.74 -21.70 10.92
CA GLN A 193 -36.22 -22.56 12.00
C GLN A 193 -37.26 -21.83 12.87
N ILE A 194 -36.97 -20.60 13.27
CA ILE A 194 -37.88 -19.76 14.04
C ILE A 194 -39.22 -19.57 13.28
N ARG A 195 -39.17 -19.24 11.99
CA ARG A 195 -40.37 -19.11 11.17
C ARG A 195 -41.17 -20.40 11.06
N ARG A 196 -40.52 -21.57 11.02
CA ARG A 196 -41.20 -22.87 11.00
C ARG A 196 -41.91 -23.15 12.34
N GLN A 197 -41.24 -22.87 13.46
CA GLN A 197 -41.83 -23.01 14.78
C GLN A 197 -43.03 -22.10 14.97
N GLU A 198 -42.94 -20.82 14.61
CA GLU A 198 -44.06 -19.87 14.65
C GLU A 198 -45.24 -20.32 13.75
N GLN A 199 -44.94 -20.93 12.63
CA GLN A 199 -45.98 -21.42 11.74
C GLN A 199 -46.67 -22.68 12.27
N GLU A 200 -45.93 -23.57 12.92
CA GLU A 200 -46.48 -24.75 13.60
C GLU A 200 -47.34 -24.35 14.80
N GLU A 201 -46.89 -23.38 15.62
CA GLU A 201 -47.65 -22.83 16.72
C GLU A 201 -48.93 -22.18 16.26
N ARG A 202 -48.90 -21.38 15.19
CA ARG A 202 -50.13 -20.80 14.60
C ARG A 202 -51.06 -21.83 14.03
N ASN A 203 -50.57 -22.91 13.47
CA ASN A 203 -51.38 -24.01 12.95
C ASN A 203 -52.02 -24.77 14.09
N SER A 204 -51.31 -25.09 15.17
CA SER A 204 -51.87 -25.77 16.34
C SER A 204 -52.96 -24.92 17.03
N GLN A 205 -52.73 -23.61 17.20
CA GLN A 205 -53.74 -22.68 17.72
C GLN A 205 -55.00 -22.62 16.83
N ARG A 206 -54.83 -22.67 15.51
CA ARG A 206 -55.96 -22.70 14.60
C ARG A 206 -56.74 -24.00 14.67
N GLU A 207 -56.06 -25.13 14.85
CA GLU A 207 -56.72 -26.44 15.03
C GLU A 207 -57.47 -26.51 16.36
N GLU A 208 -56.89 -26.03 17.45
CA GLU A 208 -57.57 -25.92 18.74
C GLU A 208 -58.80 -25.04 18.67
N ALA A 209 -58.68 -23.85 18.04
CA ALA A 209 -59.83 -22.96 17.85
C ALA A 209 -60.94 -23.58 16.97
N ARG A 210 -60.58 -24.45 16.00
CA ARG A 210 -61.55 -25.20 15.21
C ARG A 210 -62.24 -26.26 16.05
N ARG A 211 -61.52 -27.03 16.88
CA ARG A 211 -62.08 -28.04 17.78
C ARG A 211 -63.08 -27.42 18.77
N ILE A 212 -62.71 -26.29 19.39
CA ILE A 212 -63.58 -25.57 20.29
C ILE A 212 -64.88 -25.12 19.60
N ARG A 213 -64.80 -24.56 18.38
CA ARG A 213 -65.97 -24.15 17.61
C ARG A 213 -66.85 -25.28 17.18
N GLU A 214 -66.27 -26.45 16.85
CA GLU A 214 -67.00 -27.66 16.52
C GLU A 214 -67.73 -28.23 17.75
N GLU A 215 -67.11 -28.19 18.90
CA GLU A 215 -67.67 -28.61 20.16
C GLU A 215 -68.82 -27.69 20.61
N GLU A 216 -68.64 -26.38 20.51
CA GLU A 216 -69.69 -25.39 20.71
C GLU A 216 -70.90 -25.54 19.77
N ARG A 217 -70.67 -25.97 18.51
CA ARG A 217 -71.74 -26.28 17.58
C ARG A 217 -72.50 -27.52 17.96
N ARG A 218 -71.81 -28.58 18.37
CA ARG A 218 -72.47 -29.83 18.84
C ARG A 218 -73.33 -29.61 20.07
N ILE A 219 -72.82 -28.83 21.04
CA ILE A 219 -73.61 -28.47 22.24
C ILE A 219 -74.87 -27.69 21.85
N ARG A 220 -74.75 -26.77 20.88
CA ARG A 220 -75.89 -25.95 20.43
C ARG A 220 -76.90 -26.71 19.53
N GLU A 221 -76.53 -27.84 18.95
CA GLU A 221 -77.42 -28.73 18.17
C GLU A 221 -78.12 -29.76 19.09
N GLU A 222 -77.58 -30.00 20.32
CA GLU A 222 -78.16 -30.88 21.31
C GLU A 222 -79.14 -30.14 22.26
N GLU A 223 -79.17 -28.80 22.31
CA GLU A 223 -80.16 -28.00 23.05
C GLU A 223 -81.37 -27.69 22.15
#